data_7bae39fd6254cf310ef0970915ab794b
#
_entry.id   7bae39fd6254cf310ef0970915ab794b
#
_cell.length_a   1.000
_cell.length_b   1.000
_cell.length_c   1.000
_cell.angle_alpha   90.00
_cell.angle_beta   90.00
_cell.angle_gamma   90.00
#
_symmetry.space_group_name_H-M   'P 1'
#
loop_
_entity.id
_entity.type
_entity.pdbx_description
1 polymer ?
#
loop_
_entity_poly.entity_id
_entity_poly.type
_entity_poly.pdbx_seq_one_letter_code
_entity_poly.pdbx_strand_id
1 'polypeptide(L)'
;MIVRALFPALLSLSLVAPTQAQQPPAAAPVPVKKRPAAPKPGGPKAIGTFDDWIAATHQEAGQPVCYAFTRAQSSSPPVSGRGPVVLTVTQRNSGRDAVAMEAGFAFAPNATVTVQADQTGLDFYTAQRNAFARNGHAAVGAFSGAARAIARSPGPRQATVTDTFSLKGFSAAYAAISKACPAR
;
A
#
# COMPACT_ATOMS: atom_id res chain seq x y z
N MET A 1 -28.87 -74.07 -34.06
CA MET A 1 -28.26 -74.95 -35.05
C MET A 1 -27.03 -74.37 -35.64
N ILE A 2 -25.87 -75.07 -35.46
CA ILE A 2 -24.78 -75.19 -36.41
C ILE A 2 -23.85 -73.93 -36.51
N VAL A 3 -22.54 -73.94 -36.51
CA VAL A 3 -21.44 -74.91 -36.28
C VAL A 3 -20.17 -74.11 -36.23
N ARG A 4 -19.28 -74.44 -35.35
CA ARG A 4 -17.83 -74.23 -35.21
C ARG A 4 -17.06 -73.93 -36.49
N ALA A 5 -16.07 -73.03 -36.37
CA ALA A 5 -14.76 -73.26 -36.96
C ALA A 5 -13.67 -72.50 -36.09
N LEU A 6 -12.83 -73.32 -35.49
CA LEU A 6 -11.53 -72.92 -34.91
C LEU A 6 -10.50 -72.81 -36.05
N PHE A 7 -9.70 -71.73 -35.99
CA PHE A 7 -8.38 -71.74 -36.63
C PHE A 7 -7.35 -71.11 -35.64
N PRO A 8 -6.25 -71.80 -35.39
CA PRO A 8 -5.13 -71.25 -34.59
C PRO A 8 -4.22 -70.42 -35.48
N ALA A 9 -4.00 -69.17 -35.16
CA ALA A 9 -2.96 -68.34 -35.77
C ALA A 9 -1.79 -68.27 -34.84
N LEU A 10 -0.63 -68.67 -35.37
CA LEU A 10 0.67 -68.71 -34.76
C LEU A 10 1.14 -67.33 -34.37
N LEU A 11 1.53 -67.20 -33.12
CA LEU A 11 2.11 -65.99 -32.54
C LEU A 11 3.61 -65.93 -32.90
N SER A 12 4.00 -65.06 -33.83
CA SER A 12 5.41 -64.73 -34.12
C SER A 12 5.88 -63.65 -33.14
N LEU A 13 6.68 -64.03 -32.18
CA LEU A 13 7.30 -63.13 -31.22
C LEU A 13 8.49 -62.44 -31.84
N SER A 14 8.32 -61.20 -32.34
CA SER A 14 9.44 -60.38 -32.80
C SER A 14 10.05 -59.65 -31.60
N LEU A 15 11.28 -60.04 -31.22
CA LEU A 15 12.06 -59.29 -30.24
C LEU A 15 12.52 -57.98 -30.90
N VAL A 16 11.95 -56.87 -30.47
CA VAL A 16 12.47 -55.52 -30.72
C VAL A 16 13.46 -55.18 -29.63
N ALA A 17 14.73 -55.10 -29.96
CA ALA A 17 15.76 -54.61 -29.04
C ALA A 17 15.58 -53.11 -28.81
N PRO A 18 15.67 -52.61 -27.55
CA PRO A 18 15.61 -51.18 -27.29
C PRO A 18 16.92 -50.52 -27.78
N THR A 19 16.80 -49.63 -28.75
CA THR A 19 17.89 -48.74 -29.14
C THR A 19 18.10 -47.73 -28.04
N GLN A 20 19.19 -47.85 -27.29
CA GLN A 20 19.59 -46.81 -26.32
C GLN A 20 20.01 -45.55 -27.11
N ALA A 21 19.16 -44.52 -27.02
CA ALA A 21 19.54 -43.20 -27.48
C ALA A 21 20.66 -42.67 -26.55
N GLN A 22 21.86 -42.48 -27.08
CA GLN A 22 22.95 -41.83 -26.38
C GLN A 22 22.56 -40.38 -26.07
N GLN A 23 22.39 -40.06 -24.78
CA GLN A 23 22.24 -38.70 -24.29
C GLN A 23 23.50 -37.89 -24.62
N PRO A 24 23.37 -36.67 -25.19
CA PRO A 24 24.53 -35.79 -25.37
C PRO A 24 25.13 -35.45 -23.99
N PRO A 25 26.46 -35.30 -23.90
CA PRO A 25 27.10 -34.96 -22.62
C PRO A 25 26.52 -33.64 -22.11
N ALA A 26 26.14 -33.64 -20.83
CA ALA A 26 25.62 -32.46 -20.13
C ALA A 26 26.67 -31.33 -20.19
N ALA A 27 26.30 -30.21 -20.78
CA ALA A 27 27.14 -29.03 -20.85
C ALA A 27 27.45 -28.57 -19.39
N ALA A 28 28.74 -28.38 -19.11
CA ALA A 28 29.19 -27.89 -17.81
C ALA A 28 28.47 -26.56 -17.45
N PRO A 29 28.08 -26.36 -16.16
CA PRO A 29 27.40 -25.14 -15.76
C PRO A 29 28.33 -23.94 -15.98
N VAL A 30 27.93 -23.03 -16.86
CA VAL A 30 28.60 -21.75 -17.08
C VAL A 30 28.48 -20.96 -15.77
N PRO A 31 29.58 -20.39 -15.22
CA PRO A 31 29.50 -19.60 -14.01
C PRO A 31 28.63 -18.35 -14.26
N VAL A 32 27.42 -18.35 -13.73
CA VAL A 32 26.54 -17.17 -13.76
C VAL A 32 27.20 -16.12 -12.89
N LYS A 33 27.84 -15.12 -13.48
CA LYS A 33 28.27 -13.89 -12.79
C LYS A 33 27.06 -13.34 -12.05
N LYS A 34 27.04 -13.41 -10.73
CA LYS A 34 26.03 -12.76 -9.89
C LYS A 34 25.93 -11.30 -10.34
N ARG A 35 24.82 -10.95 -10.99
CA ARG A 35 24.47 -9.56 -11.28
C ARG A 35 24.48 -8.81 -9.93
N PRO A 36 25.18 -7.68 -9.82
CA PRO A 36 25.13 -6.89 -8.59
C PRO A 36 23.67 -6.66 -8.23
N ALA A 37 23.30 -6.98 -6.99
CA ALA A 37 21.96 -6.70 -6.50
C ALA A 37 21.69 -5.21 -6.69
N ALA A 38 20.57 -4.87 -7.33
CA ALA A 38 20.13 -3.48 -7.42
C ALA A 38 20.11 -2.90 -5.99
N PRO A 39 20.57 -1.64 -5.79
CA PRO A 39 20.54 -1.02 -4.47
C PRO A 39 19.13 -1.14 -3.93
N LYS A 40 18.97 -1.70 -2.73
CA LYS A 40 17.69 -1.69 -2.04
C LYS A 40 17.25 -0.22 -1.97
N PRO A 41 16.02 0.14 -2.37
CA PRO A 41 15.52 1.49 -2.20
C PRO A 41 15.82 1.91 -0.75
N GLY A 42 16.55 2.99 -0.54
CA GLY A 42 16.87 3.45 0.80
C GLY A 42 15.57 3.66 1.55
N GLY A 43 15.44 3.08 2.76
CA GLY A 43 14.27 3.26 3.60
C GLY A 43 13.98 4.74 3.86
N PRO A 44 12.82 5.06 4.48
CA PRO A 44 12.49 6.45 4.81
C PRO A 44 13.58 7.12 5.62
N LYS A 45 13.92 8.37 5.23
CA LYS A 45 14.85 9.23 5.98
C LYS A 45 14.06 10.27 6.74
N ALA A 46 14.32 10.40 8.03
CA ALA A 46 13.68 11.43 8.86
C ALA A 46 14.10 12.83 8.39
N ILE A 47 13.13 13.74 8.27
CA ILE A 47 13.34 15.18 8.11
C ILE A 47 13.32 15.85 9.50
N GLY A 48 12.38 15.45 10.36
CA GLY A 48 12.27 15.94 11.72
C GLY A 48 10.99 15.51 12.43
N THR A 49 10.91 15.83 13.71
CA THR A 49 9.71 15.68 14.54
C THR A 49 9.24 17.07 14.97
N PHE A 50 7.97 17.33 14.84
CA PHE A 50 7.32 18.62 15.09
C PHE A 50 6.10 18.37 15.98
N ASP A 51 6.27 18.50 17.28
CA ASP A 51 5.26 18.11 18.28
C ASP A 51 4.70 16.70 18.00
N ASP A 52 3.44 16.58 17.60
CA ASP A 52 2.76 15.31 17.34
C ASP A 52 2.93 14.80 15.89
N TRP A 53 3.71 15.51 15.05
CA TRP A 53 3.94 15.18 13.66
C TRP A 53 5.38 14.77 13.38
N ILE A 54 5.54 13.75 12.54
CA ILE A 54 6.84 13.27 12.03
C ILE A 54 6.91 13.55 10.53
N ALA A 55 7.98 14.19 10.09
CA ALA A 55 8.27 14.42 8.68
C ALA A 55 9.39 13.51 8.20
N ALA A 56 9.24 12.94 7.02
CA ALA A 56 10.21 12.04 6.41
C ALA A 56 10.21 12.16 4.88
N THR A 57 11.23 11.60 4.25
CA THR A 57 11.34 11.48 2.80
C THR A 57 11.76 10.07 2.40
N HIS A 58 11.34 9.64 1.21
CA HIS A 58 11.83 8.42 0.56
C HIS A 58 11.89 8.62 -0.96
N GLN A 59 12.31 7.59 -1.69
CA GLN A 59 12.36 7.61 -3.15
C GLN A 59 11.26 6.71 -3.71
N GLU A 60 10.46 7.24 -4.64
CA GLU A 60 9.52 6.47 -5.46
C GLU A 60 9.95 6.61 -6.93
N ALA A 61 10.28 5.50 -7.58
CA ALA A 61 10.75 5.48 -8.97
C ALA A 61 11.87 6.52 -9.26
N GLY A 62 12.81 6.71 -8.31
CA GLY A 62 13.90 7.67 -8.44
C GLY A 62 13.52 9.13 -8.18
N GLN A 63 12.28 9.42 -7.83
CA GLN A 63 11.81 10.75 -7.48
C GLN A 63 11.65 10.91 -5.96
N PRO A 64 12.03 12.06 -5.39
CA PRO A 64 11.83 12.29 -3.97
C PRO A 64 10.33 12.46 -3.65
N VAL A 65 9.91 11.81 -2.57
CA VAL A 65 8.60 11.96 -1.96
C VAL A 65 8.81 12.38 -0.53
N CYS A 66 8.20 13.50 -0.12
CA CYS A 66 8.23 13.97 1.25
C CYS A 66 6.84 13.88 1.86
N TYR A 67 6.76 13.43 3.09
CA TYR A 67 5.49 13.27 3.78
C TYR A 67 5.64 13.59 5.26
N ALA A 68 4.55 14.09 5.84
CA ALA A 68 4.41 14.24 7.27
C ALA A 68 3.18 13.47 7.74
N PHE A 69 3.26 12.87 8.92
CA PHE A 69 2.19 12.05 9.46
C PHE A 69 2.07 12.17 10.97
N THR A 70 0.86 11.88 11.45
CA THR A 70 0.55 11.71 12.87
C THR A 70 -0.33 10.48 13.07
N ARG A 71 -0.37 9.96 14.30
CA ARG A 71 -1.24 8.85 14.69
C ARG A 71 -2.47 9.37 15.39
N ALA A 72 -3.59 8.64 15.28
CA ALA A 72 -4.76 8.97 16.08
C ALA A 72 -4.43 8.89 17.58
N GLN A 73 -4.82 9.92 18.32
CA GLN A 73 -4.70 9.99 19.78
C GLN A 73 -5.79 9.18 20.46
N SER A 74 -6.96 9.08 19.82
CA SER A 74 -8.07 8.28 20.31
C SER A 74 -8.93 7.75 19.17
N SER A 75 -9.59 6.62 19.41
CA SER A 75 -10.53 5.96 18.50
C SER A 75 -11.74 5.44 19.27
N SER A 76 -12.95 5.73 18.81
CA SER A 76 -14.20 5.31 19.46
C SER A 76 -15.29 4.99 18.43
N PRO A 77 -16.03 3.88 18.58
CA PRO A 77 -15.77 2.78 19.51
C PRO A 77 -14.49 2.02 19.14
N PRO A 78 -13.92 1.24 20.08
CA PRO A 78 -12.77 0.40 19.76
C PRO A 78 -13.13 -0.68 18.76
N VAL A 79 -12.25 -0.88 17.77
CA VAL A 79 -12.42 -1.93 16.74
C VAL A 79 -11.36 -3.01 16.96
N SER A 80 -11.81 -4.22 17.26
CA SER A 80 -10.92 -5.37 17.51
C SER A 80 -10.08 -5.70 16.26
N GLY A 81 -8.79 -5.97 16.45
CA GLY A 81 -7.85 -6.30 15.37
C GLY A 81 -7.53 -5.14 14.44
N ARG A 82 -7.88 -3.91 14.80
CA ARG A 82 -7.59 -2.71 14.01
C ARG A 82 -6.09 -2.42 13.99
N GLY A 83 -5.56 -2.16 12.80
CA GLY A 83 -4.20 -1.66 12.62
C GLY A 83 -4.04 -0.20 13.07
N PRO A 84 -2.84 0.37 12.95
CA PRO A 84 -2.60 1.78 13.23
C PRO A 84 -3.51 2.69 12.41
N VAL A 85 -3.92 3.80 13.01
CA VAL A 85 -4.70 4.87 12.35
C VAL A 85 -3.78 6.06 12.17
N VAL A 86 -3.56 6.43 10.91
CA VAL A 86 -2.54 7.42 10.56
C VAL A 86 -3.13 8.46 9.62
N LEU A 87 -2.91 9.74 9.93
CA LEU A 87 -3.20 10.86 9.05
C LEU A 87 -1.88 11.34 8.43
N THR A 88 -1.85 11.48 7.10
CA THR A 88 -0.64 11.80 6.34
C THR A 88 -0.90 12.92 5.35
N VAL A 89 0.07 13.83 5.18
CA VAL A 89 0.14 14.75 4.03
C VAL A 89 1.41 14.45 3.24
N THR A 90 1.28 14.37 1.91
CA THR A 90 2.38 13.95 1.03
C THR A 90 2.60 14.96 -0.09
N GLN A 91 3.87 15.25 -0.36
CA GLN A 91 4.34 16.09 -1.46
C GLN A 91 5.09 15.23 -2.48
N ARG A 92 4.59 15.19 -3.72
CA ARG A 92 5.23 14.57 -4.89
C ARG A 92 5.35 15.57 -6.03
N ASN A 93 6.27 15.33 -6.95
CA ASN A 93 6.33 16.13 -8.18
C ASN A 93 5.06 15.96 -9.04
N SER A 94 4.43 14.76 -9.01
CA SER A 94 3.21 14.42 -9.74
C SER A 94 1.92 14.84 -9.04
N GLY A 95 1.98 15.28 -7.78
CA GLY A 95 0.80 15.67 -7.01
C GLY A 95 1.19 16.24 -5.66
N ARG A 96 0.68 17.44 -5.39
CA ARG A 96 0.91 18.18 -4.15
C ARG A 96 -0.27 17.99 -3.20
N ASP A 97 0.00 18.20 -1.92
CA ASP A 97 -1.01 18.25 -0.86
C ASP A 97 -1.92 17.00 -0.83
N ALA A 98 -1.36 15.82 -1.12
CA ALA A 98 -2.12 14.59 -1.02
C ALA A 98 -2.34 14.25 0.45
N VAL A 99 -3.55 14.51 0.96
CA VAL A 99 -3.94 14.19 2.34
C VAL A 99 -4.68 12.87 2.36
N ALA A 100 -4.21 11.94 3.18
CA ALA A 100 -4.77 10.60 3.31
C ALA A 100 -4.85 10.18 4.79
N MET A 101 -5.83 9.32 5.10
CA MET A 101 -5.98 8.66 6.39
C MET A 101 -6.00 7.14 6.17
N GLU A 102 -5.10 6.41 6.82
CA GLU A 102 -5.21 4.96 6.94
C GLU A 102 -6.13 4.63 8.11
N ALA A 103 -7.23 3.92 7.84
CA ALA A 103 -8.26 3.65 8.85
C ALA A 103 -7.98 2.43 9.71
N GLY A 104 -7.00 1.60 9.35
CA GLY A 104 -6.70 0.34 10.05
C GLY A 104 -7.68 -0.80 9.79
N PHE A 105 -8.76 -0.57 9.04
CA PHE A 105 -9.72 -1.57 8.54
C PHE A 105 -10.11 -1.27 7.09
N ALA A 106 -10.68 -2.25 6.39
CA ALA A 106 -11.15 -2.04 5.02
C ALA A 106 -12.51 -1.34 5.01
N PHE A 107 -12.66 -0.35 4.14
CA PHE A 107 -13.93 0.33 3.89
C PHE A 107 -14.82 -0.49 2.95
N ALA A 108 -16.13 -0.35 3.12
CA ALA A 108 -17.09 -0.83 2.13
C ALA A 108 -16.94 -0.03 0.81
N PRO A 109 -17.32 -0.60 -0.34
CA PRO A 109 -17.34 0.13 -1.61
C PRO A 109 -18.14 1.44 -1.50
N ASN A 110 -17.62 2.52 -2.09
CA ASN A 110 -18.24 3.85 -2.12
C ASN A 110 -18.46 4.50 -0.73
N ALA A 111 -17.82 3.99 0.32
CA ALA A 111 -17.84 4.64 1.61
C ALA A 111 -17.21 6.04 1.51
N THR A 112 -17.70 6.96 2.34
CA THR A 112 -17.13 8.30 2.49
C THR A 112 -16.76 8.53 3.94
N VAL A 113 -15.71 9.33 4.17
CA VAL A 113 -15.26 9.74 5.48
C VAL A 113 -15.37 11.26 5.56
N THR A 114 -15.91 11.77 6.66
CA THR A 114 -15.89 13.20 6.93
C THR A 114 -14.83 13.50 7.98
N VAL A 115 -13.96 14.46 7.66
CA VAL A 115 -12.94 14.95 8.60
C VAL A 115 -13.28 16.39 8.99
N GLN A 116 -13.50 16.62 10.28
CA GLN A 116 -13.77 17.93 10.85
C GLN A 116 -12.47 18.50 11.43
N ALA A 117 -11.99 19.61 10.87
CA ALA A 117 -10.89 20.40 11.44
C ALA A 117 -11.48 21.67 12.04
N ASP A 118 -11.59 21.71 13.36
CA ASP A 118 -12.34 22.72 14.14
C ASP A 118 -13.74 22.97 13.51
N GLN A 119 -13.96 24.09 12.80
CA GLN A 119 -15.24 24.44 12.18
C GLN A 119 -15.32 24.01 10.69
N THR A 120 -14.24 23.51 10.11
CA THR A 120 -14.16 23.17 8.68
C THR A 120 -14.41 21.68 8.47
N GLY A 121 -15.48 21.35 7.74
CA GLY A 121 -15.78 20.00 7.27
C GLY A 121 -15.07 19.69 5.95
N LEU A 122 -14.47 18.51 5.86
CA LEU A 122 -13.71 18.02 4.71
C LEU A 122 -14.22 16.66 4.28
N ASP A 123 -14.46 16.46 2.99
CA ASP A 123 -14.91 15.19 2.44
C ASP A 123 -13.73 14.38 1.92
N PHE A 124 -13.72 13.10 2.29
CA PHE A 124 -12.76 12.11 1.85
C PHE A 124 -13.47 10.97 1.13
N TYR A 125 -12.95 10.56 -0.03
CA TYR A 125 -13.36 9.32 -0.68
C TYR A 125 -12.49 8.17 -0.18
N THR A 126 -13.00 6.94 -0.26
CA THR A 126 -12.28 5.77 0.25
C THR A 126 -11.80 4.86 -0.86
N ALA A 127 -10.64 4.23 -0.63
CA ALA A 127 -10.11 3.14 -1.43
C ALA A 127 -9.44 2.13 -0.50
N GLN A 128 -9.94 0.90 -0.48
CA GLN A 128 -9.45 -0.19 0.37
C GLN A 128 -9.45 0.19 1.86
N ARG A 129 -8.30 0.46 2.47
CA ARG A 129 -8.11 0.82 3.89
C ARG A 129 -7.86 2.31 4.10
N ASN A 130 -7.83 3.08 3.02
CA ASN A 130 -7.46 4.48 3.05
C ASN A 130 -8.64 5.38 2.68
N ALA A 131 -8.67 6.57 3.27
CA ALA A 131 -9.51 7.67 2.86
C ALA A 131 -8.64 8.83 2.38
N PHE A 132 -9.02 9.48 1.28
CA PHE A 132 -8.24 10.54 0.63
C PHE A 132 -9.09 11.81 0.54
N ALA A 133 -8.51 12.95 0.91
CA ALA A 133 -9.18 14.23 0.78
C ALA A 133 -9.53 14.51 -0.69
N ARG A 134 -10.79 14.90 -0.95
CA ARG A 134 -11.20 15.30 -2.31
C ARG A 134 -10.51 16.60 -2.76
N ASN A 135 -10.20 17.46 -1.82
CA ASN A 135 -9.41 18.67 -2.02
C ASN A 135 -8.29 18.73 -0.99
N GLY A 136 -7.10 18.29 -1.39
CA GLY A 136 -5.95 18.23 -0.48
C GLY A 136 -5.47 19.60 -0.05
N HIS A 137 -5.47 20.59 -0.94
CA HIS A 137 -5.07 21.95 -0.62
C HIS A 137 -6.00 22.60 0.44
N ALA A 138 -7.32 22.42 0.29
CA ALA A 138 -8.28 22.87 1.29
C ALA A 138 -8.09 22.16 2.63
N ALA A 139 -7.76 20.85 2.61
CA ALA A 139 -7.46 20.09 3.83
C ALA A 139 -6.21 20.61 4.54
N VAL A 140 -5.13 20.89 3.79
CA VAL A 140 -3.91 21.50 4.34
C VAL A 140 -4.21 22.87 4.96
N GLY A 141 -5.00 23.72 4.27
CA GLY A 141 -5.39 25.03 4.80
C GLY A 141 -6.17 24.92 6.11
N ALA A 142 -7.16 24.01 6.17
CA ALA A 142 -7.93 23.76 7.37
C ALA A 142 -7.08 23.21 8.55
N PHE A 143 -6.15 22.30 8.25
CA PHE A 143 -5.27 21.71 9.28
C PHE A 143 -4.26 22.72 9.83
N SER A 144 -3.82 23.68 9.02
CA SER A 144 -2.84 24.69 9.44
C SER A 144 -3.36 25.65 10.52
N GLY A 145 -4.70 25.82 10.60
CA GLY A 145 -5.33 26.72 11.57
C GLY A 145 -6.03 26.04 12.73
N ALA A 146 -6.12 24.70 12.72
CA ALA A 146 -6.92 23.95 13.67
C ALA A 146 -6.04 23.26 14.73
N ALA A 147 -6.62 23.01 15.91
CA ALA A 147 -5.94 22.30 17.00
C ALA A 147 -6.04 20.76 16.83
N ARG A 148 -7.13 20.27 16.22
CA ARG A 148 -7.39 18.85 16.04
C ARG A 148 -8.20 18.58 14.77
N ALA A 149 -8.06 17.35 14.26
CA ALA A 149 -8.92 16.80 13.23
C ALA A 149 -9.71 15.61 13.79
N ILE A 150 -11.00 15.54 13.50
CA ILE A 150 -11.90 14.46 13.93
C ILE A 150 -12.44 13.78 12.67
N ALA A 151 -11.99 12.56 12.43
CA ALA A 151 -12.47 11.75 11.30
C ALA A 151 -13.65 10.88 11.77
N ARG A 152 -14.75 10.89 11.01
CA ARG A 152 -15.89 9.98 11.18
C ARG A 152 -15.97 9.06 9.99
N SER A 153 -15.80 7.78 10.26
CA SER A 153 -15.69 6.72 9.25
C SER A 153 -16.80 5.69 9.41
N PRO A 154 -17.42 5.20 8.33
CA PRO A 154 -18.23 3.98 8.40
C PRO A 154 -17.30 2.80 8.67
N GLY A 155 -17.40 2.25 9.86
CA GLY A 155 -16.59 1.12 10.33
C GLY A 155 -17.27 -0.23 10.12
N PRO A 156 -16.63 -1.30 10.60
CA PRO A 156 -17.23 -2.65 10.57
C PRO A 156 -18.57 -2.70 11.29
N ARG A 157 -19.46 -3.58 10.84
CA ARG A 157 -20.80 -3.78 11.42
C ARG A 157 -21.67 -2.52 11.43
N GLN A 158 -21.47 -1.62 10.45
CA GLN A 158 -22.21 -0.37 10.30
C GLN A 158 -22.04 0.64 11.48
N ALA A 159 -21.05 0.43 12.34
CA ALA A 159 -20.72 1.37 13.37
C ALA A 159 -20.02 2.60 12.79
N THR A 160 -20.34 3.79 13.27
CA THR A 160 -19.53 4.97 12.99
C THR A 160 -18.31 4.98 13.92
N VAL A 161 -17.12 4.95 13.34
CA VAL A 161 -15.86 5.04 14.08
C VAL A 161 -15.36 6.48 14.02
N THR A 162 -15.01 7.03 15.17
CA THR A 162 -14.48 8.39 15.30
C THR A 162 -13.01 8.31 15.72
N ASP A 163 -12.13 8.92 14.94
CA ASP A 163 -10.70 9.03 15.22
C ASP A 163 -10.32 10.48 15.42
N THR A 164 -9.57 10.76 16.48
CA THR A 164 -9.10 12.13 16.79
C THR A 164 -7.60 12.22 16.59
N PHE A 165 -7.17 13.20 15.82
CA PHE A 165 -5.77 13.51 15.55
C PHE A 165 -5.42 14.89 16.12
N SER A 166 -4.23 15.02 16.71
CA SER A 166 -3.64 16.31 17.01
C SER A 166 -3.14 16.98 15.73
N LEU A 167 -3.37 18.26 15.60
CA LEU A 167 -2.79 19.08 14.55
C LEU A 167 -1.65 19.98 15.09
N LYS A 168 -1.27 19.77 16.36
CA LYS A 168 -0.12 20.47 16.94
C LYS A 168 1.16 20.06 16.22
N GLY A 169 1.88 21.03 15.67
CA GLY A 169 3.08 20.82 14.87
C GLY A 169 2.83 20.60 13.38
N PHE A 170 1.57 20.48 12.93
CA PHE A 170 1.24 20.25 11.51
C PHE A 170 1.88 21.27 10.58
N SER A 171 1.69 22.59 10.84
CA SER A 171 2.20 23.66 9.99
C SER A 171 3.73 23.63 9.85
N ALA A 172 4.47 23.33 10.93
CA ALA A 172 5.90 23.20 10.91
C ALA A 172 6.37 21.95 10.12
N ALA A 173 5.69 20.80 10.32
CA ALA A 173 5.95 19.58 9.59
C ALA A 173 5.66 19.75 8.08
N TYR A 174 4.53 20.40 7.74
CA TYR A 174 4.15 20.70 6.36
C TYR A 174 5.17 21.64 5.67
N ALA A 175 5.62 22.69 6.36
CA ALA A 175 6.68 23.57 5.85
C ALA A 175 7.98 22.80 5.60
N ALA A 176 8.37 21.89 6.49
CA ALA A 176 9.57 21.07 6.37
C ALA A 176 9.51 20.14 5.14
N ILE A 177 8.40 19.43 4.92
CA ILE A 177 8.24 18.56 3.74
C ILE A 177 8.15 19.36 2.45
N SER A 178 7.51 20.53 2.47
CA SER A 178 7.42 21.41 1.29
C SER A 178 8.78 22.00 0.89
N LYS A 179 9.62 22.31 1.87
CA LYS A 179 11.01 22.73 1.65
C LYS A 179 11.89 21.60 1.11
N ALA A 180 11.71 20.37 1.62
CA ALA A 180 12.49 19.21 1.19
C ALA A 180 12.07 18.70 -0.20
N CYS A 181 10.79 18.86 -0.57
CA CYS A 181 10.24 18.53 -1.88
C CYS A 181 9.51 19.77 -2.46
N PRO A 182 10.24 20.77 -3.00
CA PRO A 182 9.63 21.98 -3.56
C PRO A 182 8.79 21.67 -4.80
N ALA A 183 7.83 22.55 -5.10
CA ALA A 183 7.14 22.53 -6.39
C ALA A 183 8.18 22.85 -7.50
N ARG A 184 8.08 22.17 -8.63
CA ARG A 184 8.87 22.42 -9.84
C ARG A 184 8.10 23.31 -10.79
#